data_b67a7bb2104ac0117a42ee9cbc11e634
#
_entry.id   b67a7bb2104ac0117a42ee9cbc11e634
#
_cell.length_a   1.000
_cell.length_b   1.000
_cell.length_c   1.000
_cell.angle_alpha   90.00
_cell.angle_beta   90.00
_cell.angle_gamma   90.00
#
_symmetry.space_group_name_H-M   'P 1'
#
loop_
_entity.id
_entity.type
_entity.pdbx_description
1 polymer ?
#
loop_
_entity_poly.entity_id
_entity_poly.type
_entity_poly.pdbx_seq_one_letter_code
_entity_poly.pdbx_strand_id
1 'polypeptide(L)'
;LSVPQAELLAALKDKTVALVGNARALANGTQGAEIDAHDVVVRINLAPMPDAASHGTRTDWLGLAVRLPRADRARIMPSRILWMSHKRKRLDYASAHSPGFYLHALPDYQALKDRLGAQPTTGAMLIDLLLQSDLARLDLYGFDFFASQSLSGSRSAEQVPHDFSGEAAWVEGLLKADQRLHLHRPG
;
A
#
# COMPACT_ATOMS: atom_id res chain seq x y z
N LEU A 1 -1.61 -7.48 20.56
CA LEU A 1 -1.43 -8.05 19.23
C LEU A 1 -0.87 -7.04 18.23
N SER A 2 -1.35 -5.79 18.23
CA SER A 2 -0.82 -4.73 17.35
C SER A 2 0.41 -4.09 17.98
N VAL A 3 1.47 -3.91 17.17
CA VAL A 3 2.58 -3.04 17.57
C VAL A 3 2.10 -1.58 17.62
N PRO A 4 2.70 -0.73 18.48
CA PRO A 4 2.44 0.71 18.46
C PRO A 4 2.85 1.35 17.11
N GLN A 5 2.12 2.39 16.69
CA GLN A 5 2.47 3.12 15.45
C GLN A 5 3.90 3.69 15.50
N ALA A 6 4.31 4.23 16.63
CA ALA A 6 5.67 4.75 16.80
C ALA A 6 6.75 3.69 16.53
N GLU A 7 6.54 2.44 16.97
CA GLU A 7 7.45 1.33 16.69
C GLU A 7 7.47 0.98 15.19
N LEU A 8 6.28 0.93 14.56
CA LEU A 8 6.18 0.69 13.12
C LEU A 8 6.94 1.75 12.32
N LEU A 9 6.73 3.03 12.63
CA LEU A 9 7.34 4.15 11.91
C LEU A 9 8.85 4.23 12.18
N ALA A 10 9.30 3.95 13.40
CA ALA A 10 10.73 3.92 13.73
C ALA A 10 11.51 2.86 12.93
N ALA A 11 10.86 1.76 12.54
CA ALA A 11 11.48 0.72 11.70
C ALA A 11 11.81 1.20 10.27
N LEU A 12 11.25 2.34 9.85
CA LEU A 12 11.46 2.93 8.53
C LEU A 12 12.49 4.06 8.52
N LYS A 13 13.06 4.41 9.68
CA LYS A 13 14.02 5.51 9.76
C LYS A 13 15.18 5.29 8.80
N ASP A 14 15.47 6.32 8.00
CA ASP A 14 16.54 6.35 6.98
C ASP A 14 16.43 5.25 5.90
N LYS A 15 15.26 4.63 5.73
CA LYS A 15 15.01 3.57 4.76
C LYS A 15 14.44 4.10 3.45
N THR A 16 14.79 3.44 2.34
CA THR A 16 14.07 3.54 1.08
C THR A 16 12.91 2.54 1.07
N VAL A 17 11.73 3.01 0.69
CA VAL A 17 10.50 2.21 0.71
C VAL A 17 9.85 2.21 -0.66
N ALA A 18 9.61 1.02 -1.23
CA ALA A 18 8.75 0.86 -2.39
C ALA A 18 7.33 0.52 -1.93
N LEU A 19 6.35 1.35 -2.26
CA LEU A 19 4.93 1.02 -2.10
C LEU A 19 4.36 0.62 -3.47
N VAL A 20 3.98 -0.65 -3.60
CA VAL A 20 3.53 -1.23 -4.87
C VAL A 20 2.03 -1.42 -4.87
N GLY A 21 1.35 -0.63 -5.69
CA GLY A 21 -0.08 -0.74 -5.97
C GLY A 21 -0.39 -1.86 -6.97
N ASN A 22 -1.68 -1.98 -7.31
CA ASN A 22 -2.20 -3.09 -8.11
C ASN A 22 -2.66 -2.66 -9.52
N ALA A 23 -2.22 -1.51 -10.02
CA ALA A 23 -2.57 -1.06 -11.36
C ALA A 23 -2.04 -2.02 -12.42
N ARG A 24 -2.89 -2.38 -13.40
CA ARG A 24 -2.51 -3.29 -14.49
C ARG A 24 -1.37 -2.74 -15.35
N ALA A 25 -1.29 -1.42 -15.48
CA ALA A 25 -0.26 -0.75 -16.26
C ALA A 25 1.16 -1.10 -15.77
N LEU A 26 1.36 -1.45 -14.48
CA LEU A 26 2.66 -1.88 -13.97
C LEU A 26 3.20 -3.11 -14.73
N ALA A 27 2.34 -4.00 -15.20
CA ALA A 27 2.73 -5.19 -15.95
C ALA A 27 3.42 -4.89 -17.29
N ASN A 28 3.25 -3.67 -17.82
CA ASN A 28 3.89 -3.23 -19.07
C ASN A 28 5.32 -2.71 -18.86
N GLY A 29 5.75 -2.52 -17.61
CA GLY A 29 7.05 -1.99 -17.25
C GLY A 29 8.09 -3.07 -16.95
N THR A 30 9.31 -2.63 -16.63
CA THR A 30 10.46 -3.48 -16.24
C THR A 30 11.05 -3.06 -14.89
N GLN A 31 10.20 -2.56 -13.98
CA GLN A 31 10.60 -1.92 -12.71
C GLN A 31 10.86 -2.92 -11.58
N GLY A 32 10.72 -4.24 -11.83
CA GLY A 32 10.78 -5.27 -10.80
C GLY A 32 12.08 -5.29 -10.01
N ALA A 33 13.23 -5.18 -10.69
CA ALA A 33 14.54 -5.14 -10.02
C ALA A 33 14.72 -3.86 -9.18
N GLU A 34 14.20 -2.72 -9.66
CA GLU A 34 14.22 -1.46 -8.93
C GLU A 34 13.36 -1.54 -7.67
N ILE A 35 12.14 -2.09 -7.78
CA ILE A 35 11.26 -2.36 -6.63
C ILE A 35 11.99 -3.20 -5.58
N ASP A 36 12.59 -4.32 -6.00
CA ASP A 36 13.26 -5.25 -5.09
C ASP A 36 14.56 -4.70 -4.48
N ALA A 37 15.14 -3.63 -5.03
CA ALA A 37 16.34 -2.97 -4.50
C ALA A 37 16.07 -2.06 -3.29
N HIS A 38 14.82 -1.72 -2.97
CA HIS A 38 14.49 -0.89 -1.81
C HIS A 38 14.75 -1.65 -0.50
N ASP A 39 15.00 -0.90 0.57
CA ASP A 39 15.18 -1.48 1.92
C ASP A 39 13.91 -2.21 2.39
N VAL A 40 12.72 -1.65 2.08
CA VAL A 40 11.43 -2.23 2.44
C VAL A 40 10.49 -2.18 1.24
N VAL A 41 9.90 -3.33 0.89
CA VAL A 41 8.87 -3.44 -0.14
C VAL A 41 7.50 -3.65 0.52
N VAL A 42 6.60 -2.70 0.32
CA VAL A 42 5.22 -2.74 0.83
C VAL A 42 4.27 -3.01 -0.32
N ARG A 43 3.41 -4.02 -0.18
CA ARG A 43 2.38 -4.33 -1.18
C ARG A 43 0.97 -4.25 -0.61
N ILE A 44 -0.04 -4.31 -1.48
CA ILE A 44 -1.44 -4.06 -1.14
C ILE A 44 -2.29 -5.28 -1.40
N ASN A 45 -3.08 -5.68 -0.39
CA ASN A 45 -4.10 -6.73 -0.47
C ASN A 45 -3.54 -8.06 -0.99
N LEU A 46 -4.05 -8.58 -2.11
CA LEU A 46 -3.64 -9.86 -2.67
C LEU A 46 -2.27 -9.80 -3.39
N ALA A 47 -1.70 -8.62 -3.51
CA ALA A 47 -0.35 -8.37 -4.05
C ALA A 47 -0.04 -9.24 -5.29
N PRO A 48 -0.75 -9.05 -6.40
CA PRO A 48 -0.47 -9.80 -7.62
C PRO A 48 0.92 -9.46 -8.13
N MET A 49 1.71 -10.50 -8.42
CA MET A 49 3.06 -10.40 -8.97
C MET A 49 3.13 -11.34 -10.19
N PRO A 50 2.49 -10.96 -11.30
CA PRO A 50 2.37 -11.85 -12.48
C PRO A 50 3.71 -12.10 -13.16
N ASP A 51 4.65 -11.14 -13.08
CA ASP A 51 5.98 -11.24 -13.67
C ASP A 51 7.00 -10.52 -12.78
N ALA A 52 8.12 -11.17 -12.51
CA ALA A 52 9.21 -10.63 -11.72
C ALA A 52 9.89 -9.42 -12.40
N ALA A 53 9.93 -9.37 -13.74
CA ALA A 53 10.52 -8.26 -14.47
C ALA A 53 9.79 -6.94 -14.20
N SER A 54 8.46 -6.98 -14.12
CA SER A 54 7.63 -5.77 -13.91
C SER A 54 7.35 -5.50 -12.43
N HIS A 55 7.13 -6.53 -11.62
CA HIS A 55 6.64 -6.40 -10.25
C HIS A 55 7.69 -6.69 -9.18
N GLY A 56 8.83 -7.30 -9.52
CA GLY A 56 9.73 -7.86 -8.53
C GLY A 56 9.15 -9.09 -7.83
N THR A 57 9.82 -9.54 -6.81
CA THR A 57 9.48 -10.79 -6.09
C THR A 57 9.32 -10.60 -4.59
N ARG A 58 9.88 -9.52 -4.03
CA ARG A 58 9.87 -9.28 -2.58
C ARG A 58 8.55 -8.70 -2.09
N THR A 59 8.18 -9.10 -0.87
CA THR A 59 7.16 -8.44 -0.06
C THR A 59 7.60 -8.48 1.39
N ASP A 60 8.02 -7.35 1.93
CA ASP A 60 8.38 -7.25 3.35
C ASP A 60 7.12 -6.97 4.17
N TRP A 61 6.35 -5.95 3.80
CA TRP A 61 5.12 -5.59 4.48
C TRP A 61 3.91 -5.69 3.55
N LEU A 62 2.79 -6.12 4.11
CA LEU A 62 1.53 -6.26 3.36
C LEU A 62 0.41 -5.45 4.02
N GLY A 63 -0.05 -4.41 3.32
CA GLY A 63 -1.21 -3.62 3.74
C GLY A 63 -2.52 -4.28 3.29
N LEU A 64 -3.39 -4.63 4.24
CA LEU A 64 -4.62 -5.37 3.99
C LEU A 64 -5.87 -4.53 4.32
N ALA A 65 -6.84 -4.55 3.44
CA ALA A 65 -8.23 -4.16 3.70
C ALA A 65 -9.21 -5.30 3.44
N VAL A 66 -8.71 -6.47 3.04
CA VAL A 66 -9.46 -7.69 2.75
C VAL A 66 -8.82 -8.86 3.47
N ARG A 67 -9.61 -9.93 3.68
CA ARG A 67 -9.07 -11.18 4.23
C ARG A 67 -8.01 -11.75 3.29
N LEU A 68 -6.90 -12.22 3.85
CA LEU A 68 -5.82 -12.85 3.11
C LEU A 68 -6.05 -14.38 3.05
N PRO A 69 -6.35 -14.95 1.87
CA PRO A 69 -6.48 -16.39 1.71
C PRO A 69 -5.17 -17.11 2.07
N ARG A 70 -5.28 -18.35 2.56
CA ARG A 70 -4.10 -19.15 2.97
C ARG A 70 -3.10 -19.35 1.82
N ALA A 71 -3.59 -19.58 0.61
CA ALA A 71 -2.74 -19.73 -0.58
C ALA A 71 -1.95 -18.46 -0.89
N ASP A 72 -2.60 -17.28 -0.81
CA ASP A 72 -1.93 -16.00 -1.03
C ASP A 72 -0.93 -15.69 0.08
N ARG A 73 -1.24 -16.00 1.34
CA ARG A 73 -0.28 -15.87 2.43
C ARG A 73 0.98 -16.72 2.18
N ALA A 74 0.82 -17.96 1.73
CA ALA A 74 1.93 -18.85 1.42
C ALA A 74 2.75 -18.39 0.21
N ARG A 75 2.12 -17.72 -0.76
CA ARG A 75 2.78 -17.17 -1.95
C ARG A 75 3.52 -15.86 -1.64
N ILE A 76 2.88 -14.95 -0.89
CA ILE A 76 3.41 -13.60 -0.62
C ILE A 76 4.47 -13.64 0.49
N MET A 77 4.26 -14.43 1.53
CA MET A 77 5.13 -14.59 2.72
C MET A 77 5.59 -13.25 3.33
N PRO A 78 4.69 -12.33 3.66
CA PRO A 78 5.10 -11.05 4.21
C PRO A 78 5.69 -11.23 5.62
N SER A 79 6.73 -10.49 5.95
CA SER A 79 7.31 -10.44 7.30
C SER A 79 6.42 -9.67 8.28
N ARG A 80 5.58 -8.75 7.78
CA ARG A 80 4.67 -7.93 8.58
C ARG A 80 3.35 -7.69 7.87
N ILE A 81 2.25 -7.74 8.61
CA ILE A 81 0.90 -7.41 8.12
C ILE A 81 0.42 -6.13 8.78
N LEU A 82 -0.07 -5.19 7.95
CA LEU A 82 -0.72 -3.95 8.37
C LEU A 82 -2.20 -4.01 7.99
N TRP A 83 -3.09 -4.09 8.98
CA TRP A 83 -4.52 -4.04 8.73
C TRP A 83 -4.99 -2.59 8.62
N MET A 84 -5.29 -2.15 7.39
CA MET A 84 -5.64 -0.76 7.08
C MET A 84 -7.14 -0.49 7.13
N SER A 85 -7.97 -1.53 7.01
CA SER A 85 -9.43 -1.36 6.94
C SER A 85 -10.07 -0.94 8.27
N HIS A 86 -10.99 0.01 8.21
CA HIS A 86 -11.91 0.33 9.32
C HIS A 86 -12.87 -0.83 9.66
N LYS A 87 -13.07 -1.78 8.74
CA LYS A 87 -13.97 -2.94 8.90
C LYS A 87 -13.30 -4.04 9.72
N ARG A 88 -13.20 -3.84 11.04
CA ARG A 88 -12.52 -4.73 12.00
C ARG A 88 -13.05 -6.17 12.00
N LYS A 89 -14.34 -6.36 11.74
CA LYS A 89 -14.98 -7.70 11.66
C LYS A 89 -14.44 -8.58 10.54
N ARG A 90 -13.73 -8.02 9.57
CA ARG A 90 -13.12 -8.76 8.46
C ARG A 90 -11.71 -9.25 8.75
N LEU A 91 -11.08 -8.74 9.84
CA LEU A 91 -9.75 -9.16 10.27
C LEU A 91 -9.79 -10.61 10.71
N ASP A 92 -8.99 -11.45 10.07
CA ASP A 92 -8.89 -12.86 10.43
C ASP A 92 -7.84 -13.08 11.54
N TYR A 93 -8.02 -14.19 12.27
CA TYR A 93 -7.16 -14.54 13.42
C TYR A 93 -5.69 -14.66 13.03
N ALA A 94 -5.38 -15.32 11.91
CA ALA A 94 -4.01 -15.55 11.47
C ALA A 94 -3.28 -14.24 11.14
N SER A 95 -3.98 -13.26 10.55
CA SER A 95 -3.43 -11.92 10.30
C SER A 95 -3.18 -11.17 11.61
N ALA A 96 -4.14 -11.17 12.53
CA ALA A 96 -4.03 -10.47 13.81
C ALA A 96 -2.94 -11.02 14.73
N HIS A 97 -2.52 -12.29 14.55
CA HIS A 97 -1.47 -12.96 15.32
C HIS A 97 -0.14 -13.11 14.56
N SER A 98 -0.03 -12.50 13.36
CA SER A 98 1.24 -12.49 12.64
C SER A 98 2.30 -11.64 13.37
N PRO A 99 3.59 -12.01 13.29
CA PRO A 99 4.66 -11.21 13.90
C PRO A 99 4.63 -9.77 13.41
N GLY A 100 4.81 -8.81 14.33
CA GLY A 100 4.85 -7.39 14.00
C GLY A 100 3.54 -6.84 13.42
N PHE A 101 2.40 -7.50 13.64
CA PHE A 101 1.09 -7.04 13.18
C PHE A 101 0.80 -5.61 13.61
N TYR A 102 0.30 -4.79 12.69
CA TYR A 102 -0.14 -3.43 12.94
C TYR A 102 -1.62 -3.24 12.58
N LEU A 103 -2.35 -2.61 13.47
CA LEU A 103 -3.76 -2.27 13.29
C LEU A 103 -3.90 -0.76 13.13
N HIS A 104 -4.18 -0.29 11.92
CA HIS A 104 -4.33 1.13 11.61
C HIS A 104 -5.44 1.77 12.47
N ALA A 105 -5.12 2.90 13.13
CA ALA A 105 -6.04 3.52 14.06
C ALA A 105 -7.27 4.12 13.37
N LEU A 106 -8.44 3.99 14.01
CA LEU A 106 -9.69 4.55 13.45
C LEU A 106 -9.67 6.09 13.41
N PRO A 107 -9.08 6.81 14.36
CA PRO A 107 -8.93 8.27 14.27
C PRO A 107 -8.15 8.70 13.02
N ASP A 108 -7.05 8.00 12.69
CA ASP A 108 -6.22 8.32 11.51
C ASP A 108 -6.97 8.05 10.21
N TYR A 109 -7.70 6.93 10.15
CA TYR A 109 -8.61 6.64 9.04
C TYR A 109 -9.64 7.76 8.87
N GLN A 110 -10.27 8.23 9.96
CA GLN A 110 -11.30 9.26 9.89
C GLN A 110 -10.70 10.61 9.46
N ALA A 111 -9.54 10.98 10.00
CA ALA A 111 -8.84 12.21 9.64
C ALA A 111 -8.48 12.25 8.14
N LEU A 112 -7.99 11.12 7.59
CA LEU A 112 -7.71 11.04 6.16
C LEU A 112 -8.99 11.09 5.32
N LYS A 113 -10.05 10.39 5.75
CA LYS A 113 -11.36 10.44 5.09
C LYS A 113 -11.92 11.87 5.03
N ASP A 114 -11.80 12.63 6.12
CA ASP A 114 -12.28 14.01 6.18
C ASP A 114 -11.47 14.93 5.25
N ARG A 115 -10.15 14.72 5.15
CA ARG A 115 -9.27 15.46 4.21
C ARG A 115 -9.59 15.16 2.74
N LEU A 116 -9.92 13.91 2.42
CA LEU A 116 -10.24 13.49 1.06
C LEU A 116 -11.70 13.76 0.67
N GLY A 117 -12.58 13.98 1.65
CA GLY A 117 -14.03 14.08 1.44
C GLY A 117 -14.70 12.76 1.02
N ALA A 118 -13.94 11.66 0.97
CA ALA A 118 -14.40 10.34 0.54
C ALA A 118 -13.68 9.22 1.30
N GLN A 119 -14.17 7.99 1.18
CA GLN A 119 -13.51 6.84 1.78
C GLN A 119 -12.13 6.62 1.14
N PRO A 120 -11.02 6.65 1.92
CA PRO A 120 -9.69 6.43 1.39
C PRO A 120 -9.48 4.99 0.89
N THR A 121 -8.71 4.83 -0.17
CA THR A 121 -8.22 3.52 -0.61
C THR A 121 -7.15 3.00 0.36
N THR A 122 -6.85 1.70 0.27
CA THR A 122 -5.73 1.10 1.03
C THR A 122 -4.41 1.78 0.66
N GLY A 123 -4.24 2.14 -0.61
CA GLY A 123 -3.06 2.87 -1.10
C GLY A 123 -2.91 4.23 -0.45
N ALA A 124 -3.98 5.04 -0.42
CA ALA A 124 -3.97 6.35 0.20
C ALA A 124 -3.65 6.27 1.71
N MET A 125 -4.26 5.31 2.42
CA MET A 125 -3.98 5.10 3.85
C MET A 125 -2.51 4.71 4.10
N LEU A 126 -1.91 3.90 3.22
CA LEU A 126 -0.49 3.53 3.34
C LEU A 126 0.43 4.70 3.04
N ILE A 127 0.15 5.50 2.00
CA ILE A 127 0.92 6.72 1.70
C ILE A 127 0.90 7.66 2.91
N ASP A 128 -0.28 7.94 3.45
CA ASP A 128 -0.45 8.82 4.62
C ASP A 128 0.32 8.30 5.85
N LEU A 129 0.24 7.00 6.12
CA LEU A 129 0.95 6.38 7.24
C LEU A 129 2.47 6.40 7.07
N LEU A 130 2.97 6.00 5.89
CA LEU A 130 4.41 5.87 5.63
C LEU A 130 5.12 7.24 5.64
N LEU A 131 4.49 8.29 5.13
CA LEU A 131 5.05 9.65 5.14
C LEU A 131 5.14 10.27 6.54
N GLN A 132 4.47 9.70 7.56
CA GLN A 132 4.63 10.12 8.96
C GLN A 132 5.94 9.61 9.59
N SER A 133 6.67 8.72 8.92
CA SER A 133 7.97 8.22 9.38
C SER A 133 9.14 9.09 8.90
N ASP A 134 10.31 8.87 9.51
CA ASP A 134 11.58 9.47 9.09
C ASP A 134 12.26 8.62 7.99
N LEU A 135 11.49 8.09 7.03
CA LEU A 135 12.04 7.37 5.88
C LEU A 135 12.86 8.30 5.00
N ALA A 136 13.89 7.75 4.33
CA ALA A 136 14.71 8.51 3.40
C ALA A 136 13.98 8.78 2.08
N ARG A 137 13.17 7.80 1.61
CA ARG A 137 12.48 7.90 0.33
C ARG A 137 11.29 6.94 0.25
N LEU A 138 10.18 7.42 -0.32
CA LEU A 138 9.00 6.61 -0.65
C LEU A 138 8.74 6.65 -2.14
N ASP A 139 8.85 5.51 -2.79
CA ASP A 139 8.60 5.33 -4.21
C ASP A 139 7.28 4.60 -4.44
N LEU A 140 6.38 5.20 -5.22
CA LEU A 140 5.09 4.63 -5.58
C LEU A 140 5.18 3.96 -6.95
N TYR A 141 4.88 2.67 -7.02
CA TYR A 141 4.80 1.88 -8.24
C TYR A 141 3.40 1.32 -8.42
N GLY A 142 2.90 1.27 -9.64
CA GLY A 142 1.57 0.70 -9.91
C GLY A 142 0.42 1.51 -9.34
N PHE A 143 0.56 2.82 -9.28
CA PHE A 143 -0.48 3.78 -8.93
C PHE A 143 -0.86 4.57 -10.16
N ASP A 144 -2.07 4.37 -10.66
CA ASP A 144 -2.62 5.09 -11.81
C ASP A 144 -4.00 5.68 -11.53
N PHE A 145 -4.41 5.64 -10.25
CA PHE A 145 -5.70 6.16 -9.78
C PHE A 145 -6.89 5.64 -10.62
N PHE A 146 -6.82 4.34 -10.99
CA PHE A 146 -7.81 3.63 -11.83
C PHE A 146 -7.92 4.11 -13.28
N ALA A 147 -6.92 4.80 -13.82
CA ALA A 147 -6.79 4.97 -15.28
C ALA A 147 -6.70 3.61 -16.00
N SER A 148 -6.08 2.59 -15.36
CA SER A 148 -6.16 1.18 -15.73
C SER A 148 -6.97 0.37 -14.69
N GLN A 149 -7.43 -0.84 -15.08
CA GLN A 149 -8.10 -1.73 -14.13
C GLN A 149 -7.10 -2.33 -13.14
N SER A 150 -7.52 -2.54 -11.87
CA SER A 150 -6.69 -3.21 -10.88
C SER A 150 -6.51 -4.69 -11.20
N LEU A 151 -5.29 -5.22 -11.02
CA LEU A 151 -4.98 -6.65 -11.13
C LEU A 151 -5.60 -7.49 -9.99
N SER A 152 -5.89 -6.89 -8.83
CA SER A 152 -6.44 -7.59 -7.67
C SER A 152 -7.95 -7.72 -7.66
N GLY A 153 -8.67 -7.08 -8.62
CA GLY A 153 -10.13 -7.08 -8.65
C GLY A 153 -10.71 -6.82 -10.03
N SER A 154 -11.94 -7.29 -10.25
CA SER A 154 -12.70 -7.08 -11.48
C SER A 154 -13.59 -5.84 -11.42
N ARG A 155 -13.43 -4.97 -10.40
CA ARG A 155 -14.30 -3.79 -10.20
C ARG A 155 -13.77 -2.60 -10.98
N SER A 156 -14.68 -1.91 -11.68
CA SER A 156 -14.42 -0.60 -12.28
C SER A 156 -14.46 0.51 -11.21
N ALA A 157 -13.93 1.69 -11.54
CA ALA A 157 -13.97 2.87 -10.66
C ALA A 157 -15.40 3.22 -10.21
N GLU A 158 -16.41 3.01 -11.07
CA GLU A 158 -17.82 3.27 -10.80
C GLU A 158 -18.44 2.32 -9.76
N GLN A 159 -17.80 1.17 -9.49
CA GLN A 159 -18.31 0.14 -8.59
C GLN A 159 -17.75 0.22 -7.17
N VAL A 160 -16.90 1.21 -6.86
CA VAL A 160 -16.27 1.37 -5.56
C VAL A 160 -16.56 2.74 -4.97
N PRO A 161 -16.74 2.85 -3.62
CA PRO A 161 -17.08 4.10 -2.95
C PRO A 161 -15.86 5.01 -2.72
N HIS A 162 -14.94 5.08 -3.70
CA HIS A 162 -13.71 5.87 -3.61
C HIS A 162 -13.74 6.98 -4.66
N ASP A 163 -13.26 8.16 -4.29
CA ASP A 163 -13.00 9.26 -5.23
C ASP A 163 -11.53 9.21 -5.67
N PHE A 164 -11.29 8.54 -6.80
CA PHE A 164 -9.94 8.39 -7.34
C PHE A 164 -9.37 9.70 -7.89
N SER A 165 -10.22 10.61 -8.35
CA SER A 165 -9.77 11.94 -8.82
C SER A 165 -9.34 12.80 -7.64
N GLY A 166 -10.05 12.74 -6.52
CA GLY A 166 -9.68 13.40 -5.27
C GLY A 166 -8.40 12.83 -4.69
N GLU A 167 -8.22 11.51 -4.69
CA GLU A 167 -6.95 10.90 -4.26
C GLU A 167 -5.79 11.26 -5.19
N ALA A 168 -5.99 11.28 -6.51
CA ALA A 168 -4.97 11.71 -7.46
C ALA A 168 -4.49 13.14 -7.18
N ALA A 169 -5.43 14.07 -7.03
CA ALA A 169 -5.12 15.48 -6.71
C ALA A 169 -4.39 15.61 -5.36
N TRP A 170 -4.80 14.83 -4.35
CA TRP A 170 -4.13 14.80 -3.05
C TRP A 170 -2.68 14.29 -3.17
N VAL A 171 -2.44 13.20 -3.88
CA VAL A 171 -1.08 12.66 -4.10
C VAL A 171 -0.22 13.64 -4.91
N GLU A 172 -0.78 14.30 -5.92
CA GLU A 172 -0.07 15.35 -6.66
C GLU A 172 0.34 16.53 -5.77
N GLY A 173 -0.50 16.89 -4.80
CA GLY A 173 -0.18 17.87 -3.76
C GLY A 173 0.99 17.41 -2.88
N LEU A 174 0.98 16.14 -2.45
CA LEU A 174 2.07 15.55 -1.66
C LEU A 174 3.39 15.49 -2.44
N LEU A 175 3.37 15.11 -3.73
CA LEU A 175 4.56 15.08 -4.60
C LEU A 175 5.23 16.45 -4.73
N LYS A 176 4.47 17.54 -4.63
CA LYS A 176 5.00 18.91 -4.65
C LYS A 176 5.52 19.35 -3.28
N ALA A 177 4.93 18.84 -2.20
CA ALA A 177 5.20 19.27 -0.83
C ALA A 177 6.30 18.46 -0.13
N ASP A 178 6.44 17.17 -0.45
CA ASP A 178 7.39 16.26 0.19
C ASP A 178 8.37 15.68 -0.83
N GLN A 179 9.62 16.11 -0.76
CA GLN A 179 10.68 15.69 -1.69
C GLN A 179 11.07 14.20 -1.54
N ARG A 180 10.63 13.54 -0.48
CA ARG A 180 10.88 12.11 -0.27
C ARG A 180 9.95 11.23 -1.09
N LEU A 181 8.81 11.78 -1.56
CA LEU A 181 7.80 11.02 -2.31
C LEU A 181 8.04 11.10 -3.81
N HIS A 182 8.07 9.95 -4.45
CA HIS A 182 8.23 9.82 -5.90
C HIS A 182 7.17 8.91 -6.50
N LEU A 183 6.64 9.27 -7.67
CA LEU A 183 5.67 8.45 -8.42
C LEU A 183 6.31 7.94 -9.71
N HIS A 184 6.42 6.62 -9.83
CA HIS A 184 6.92 5.93 -11.02
C HIS A 184 5.74 5.52 -11.90
N ARG A 185 5.69 6.08 -13.09
CA ARG A 185 4.71 5.69 -14.12
C ARG A 185 5.31 4.56 -14.95
N PRO A 186 4.53 3.54 -15.33
CA PRO A 186 4.99 2.55 -16.31
C PRO A 186 5.27 3.28 -17.62
N GLY A 187 6.38 2.93 -18.24
CA GLY A 187 6.81 3.49 -19.52
C GLY A 187 5.90 3.07 -20.67
#